data_cd14d33a649890b8aa697dab2fd90b4c
#
_entry.id   cd14d33a649890b8aa697dab2fd90b4c
#
_cell.length_a   1.000
_cell.length_b   1.000
_cell.length_c   1.000
_cell.angle_alpha   90.00
_cell.angle_beta   90.00
_cell.angle_gamma   90.00
#
_symmetry.space_group_name_H-M   'P 1'
#
loop_
_entity.id
_entity.type
_entity.pdbx_description
1 polymer ?
#
loop_
_entity_poly.entity_id
_entity_poly.type
_entity_poly.pdbx_seq_one_letter_code
_entity_poly.pdbx_strand_id
1 'polypeptide(L)'
;MYKRQLLYHASVPLNEDGSFKHVKIRGKEYWGRKLLDKADQLIRTAYFDEEGEDDKEFAMDYIWYMWCGPEAPLFDKDKMATFERYFLEDKEMQKEKKGYYYSLRNREDICDKILDEFGALGPHSHIINGHVPVKTIQGEQPMKANGKLFVIDGGFSKAYQPETGIAGYTLVYHSHGMQLVQHEPFQSRQKAIEEGLDIKSTNFVLEFNSQRMMVKDTDKGKELVTQIQDLKKLLVAYRIGLIKEKV
;
A
#
# COMPACT_ATOMS: atom_id res chain seq x y z
N MET A 1 7.83 16.45 6.72
CA MET A 1 7.67 15.19 6.01
C MET A 1 8.04 15.40 4.58
N TYR A 2 8.98 14.66 4.11
CA TYR A 2 9.50 14.84 2.78
C TYR A 2 8.45 14.43 1.76
N LYS A 3 7.99 13.35 1.53
CA LYS A 3 6.88 12.94 0.69
C LYS A 3 6.02 11.97 1.48
N ARG A 4 4.75 12.27 1.59
CA ARG A 4 3.82 11.40 2.28
C ARG A 4 3.28 10.41 1.28
N GLN A 5 3.81 9.18 1.30
CA GLN A 5 3.29 8.09 0.52
C GLN A 5 2.43 7.22 1.44
N LEU A 6 1.20 6.96 1.01
CA LEU A 6 0.30 6.06 1.71
C LEU A 6 0.32 4.71 0.99
N LEU A 7 0.81 3.68 1.67
CA LEU A 7 0.90 2.32 1.14
C LEU A 7 -0.08 1.42 1.88
N TYR A 8 -0.91 0.71 1.14
CA TYR A 8 -1.74 -0.37 1.65
C TYR A 8 -1.96 -1.43 0.57
N HIS A 9 -2.32 -2.67 1.00
CA HIS A 9 -2.39 -3.80 0.07
C HIS A 9 -3.51 -3.63 -0.96
N ALA A 10 -4.76 -3.52 -0.53
CA ALA A 10 -5.91 -3.58 -1.43
C ALA A 10 -6.75 -2.30 -1.42
N SER A 11 -7.40 -1.97 -0.32
CA SER A 11 -8.38 -0.89 -0.29
C SER A 11 -8.48 -0.17 1.06
N VAL A 12 -9.15 0.97 1.03
CA VAL A 12 -9.82 1.59 2.17
C VAL A 12 -11.31 1.49 1.88
N PRO A 13 -12.10 0.67 2.60
CA PRO A 13 -13.50 0.43 2.29
C PRO A 13 -14.33 1.71 2.22
N LEU A 14 -15.08 1.88 1.14
CA LEU A 14 -15.91 3.04 0.86
C LEU A 14 -17.37 2.62 0.57
N ASN A 15 -18.31 3.53 0.84
CA ASN A 15 -19.67 3.49 0.34
C ASN A 15 -19.75 4.03 -1.09
N GLU A 16 -20.86 3.86 -1.75
CA GLU A 16 -21.11 4.31 -3.13
C GLU A 16 -20.92 5.82 -3.31
N ASP A 17 -21.29 6.60 -2.31
CA ASP A 17 -21.13 8.06 -2.28
C ASP A 17 -19.70 8.55 -2.01
N GLY A 18 -18.77 7.61 -1.79
CA GLY A 18 -17.38 7.91 -1.44
C GLY A 18 -17.15 8.26 0.04
N SER A 19 -18.13 8.08 0.91
CA SER A 19 -17.91 8.12 2.35
C SER A 19 -17.18 6.86 2.82
N PHE A 20 -16.44 6.96 3.94
CA PHE A 20 -15.79 5.79 4.52
C PHE A 20 -16.84 4.81 5.06
N LYS A 21 -16.67 3.54 4.73
CA LYS A 21 -17.56 2.49 5.20
C LYS A 21 -17.28 2.17 6.66
N HIS A 22 -18.33 2.12 7.47
CA HIS A 22 -18.25 1.75 8.87
C HIS A 22 -18.32 0.24 9.02
N VAL A 23 -17.30 -0.36 9.60
CA VAL A 23 -17.19 -1.79 9.86
C VAL A 23 -17.25 -2.06 11.35
N LYS A 24 -18.12 -2.99 11.78
CA LYS A 24 -18.25 -3.35 13.19
C LYS A 24 -17.27 -4.46 13.56
N ILE A 25 -16.45 -4.20 14.60
CA ILE A 25 -15.55 -5.17 15.20
C ILE A 25 -15.86 -5.24 16.69
N ARG A 26 -16.29 -6.39 17.20
CA ARG A 26 -16.73 -6.56 18.61
C ARG A 26 -17.68 -5.47 19.09
N GLY A 27 -18.68 -5.11 18.26
CA GLY A 27 -19.72 -4.13 18.58
C GLY A 27 -19.32 -2.66 18.48
N LYS A 28 -18.05 -2.36 18.18
CA LYS A 28 -17.57 -0.98 17.93
C LYS A 28 -17.38 -0.74 16.45
N GLU A 29 -17.66 0.48 16.00
CA GLU A 29 -17.51 0.87 14.59
C GLU A 29 -16.13 1.48 14.34
N TYR A 30 -15.55 1.06 13.21
CA TYR A 30 -14.26 1.54 12.72
C TYR A 30 -14.37 1.86 11.24
N TRP A 31 -13.69 2.91 10.78
CA TRP A 31 -13.66 3.33 9.39
C TRP A 31 -12.33 4.01 9.06
N GLY A 32 -12.01 4.18 7.79
CA GLY A 32 -10.83 4.87 7.32
C GLY A 32 -9.54 4.38 8.00
N ARG A 33 -8.75 5.31 8.51
CA ARG A 33 -7.50 5.00 9.22
C ARG A 33 -7.73 4.16 10.48
N LYS A 34 -8.79 4.45 11.25
CA LYS A 34 -9.09 3.70 12.48
C LYS A 34 -9.36 2.23 12.22
N LEU A 35 -9.95 1.89 11.05
CA LEU A 35 -10.18 0.51 10.65
C LEU A 35 -8.86 -0.21 10.36
N LEU A 36 -7.95 0.44 9.63
CA LEU A 36 -6.64 -0.15 9.30
C LEU A 36 -5.76 -0.27 10.56
N ASP A 37 -5.74 0.75 11.42
CA ASP A 37 -5.02 0.72 12.71
C ASP A 37 -5.56 -0.41 13.62
N LYS A 38 -6.89 -0.64 13.64
CA LYS A 38 -7.49 -1.74 14.40
C LYS A 38 -7.13 -3.11 13.81
N ALA A 39 -7.12 -3.22 12.50
CA ALA A 39 -6.68 -4.43 11.81
C ALA A 39 -5.21 -4.76 12.12
N ASP A 40 -4.31 -3.78 12.04
CA ASP A 40 -2.89 -3.96 12.42
C ASP A 40 -2.76 -4.38 13.88
N GLN A 41 -3.50 -3.76 14.80
CA GLN A 41 -3.52 -4.15 16.20
C GLN A 41 -3.91 -5.63 16.37
N LEU A 42 -5.00 -6.08 15.74
CA LEU A 42 -5.46 -7.46 15.85
C LEU A 42 -4.46 -8.46 15.26
N ILE A 43 -3.86 -8.12 14.11
CA ILE A 43 -2.82 -8.97 13.50
C ILE A 43 -1.62 -9.11 14.44
N ARG A 44 -1.20 -8.03 15.09
CA ARG A 44 -0.11 -8.06 16.08
C ARG A 44 -0.47 -8.87 17.31
N THR A 45 -1.69 -8.72 17.84
CA THR A 45 -2.20 -9.54 18.95
C THR A 45 -2.15 -11.03 18.58
N ALA A 46 -2.66 -11.41 17.41
CA ALA A 46 -2.64 -12.80 16.96
C ALA A 46 -1.25 -13.40 16.88
N TYR A 47 -0.25 -12.60 16.49
CA TYR A 47 1.11 -13.09 16.24
C TYR A 47 2.02 -13.01 17.45
N PHE A 48 1.96 -11.92 18.24
CA PHE A 48 2.94 -11.64 19.29
C PHE A 48 2.43 -11.90 20.72
N ASP A 49 1.10 -11.82 20.95
CA ASP A 49 0.59 -11.97 22.32
C ASP A 49 0.62 -13.44 22.76
N GLU A 50 1.24 -13.66 23.92
CA GLU A 50 1.30 -14.97 24.57
C GLU A 50 0.22 -15.10 25.67
N GLU A 51 -0.36 -13.98 26.13
CA GLU A 51 -1.31 -13.91 27.25
C GLU A 51 -2.70 -13.45 26.77
N GLY A 52 -3.75 -14.20 27.17
CA GLY A 52 -5.15 -13.88 26.90
C GLY A 52 -5.78 -14.68 25.77
N GLU A 53 -6.20 -15.92 26.07
CA GLU A 53 -6.73 -16.87 25.07
C GLU A 53 -7.88 -16.28 24.25
N ASP A 54 -8.87 -15.62 24.86
CA ASP A 54 -10.07 -15.09 24.16
C ASP A 54 -9.73 -13.97 23.16
N ASP A 55 -8.78 -13.09 23.48
CA ASP A 55 -8.38 -12.00 22.59
C ASP A 55 -7.51 -12.49 21.44
N LYS A 56 -6.66 -13.47 21.70
CA LYS A 56 -5.82 -14.12 20.70
C LYS A 56 -6.63 -14.95 19.71
N GLU A 57 -7.57 -15.76 20.20
CA GLU A 57 -8.47 -16.55 19.35
C GLU A 57 -9.26 -15.66 18.41
N PHE A 58 -9.93 -14.62 18.94
CA PHE A 58 -10.62 -13.66 18.09
C PHE A 58 -9.68 -12.98 17.07
N ALA A 59 -8.47 -12.64 17.48
CA ALA A 59 -7.51 -12.00 16.59
C ALA A 59 -7.05 -12.94 15.47
N MET A 60 -6.91 -14.23 15.72
CA MET A 60 -6.63 -15.27 14.72
C MET A 60 -7.79 -15.44 13.75
N ASP A 61 -9.03 -15.49 14.25
CA ASP A 61 -10.23 -15.51 13.41
C ASP A 61 -10.35 -14.26 12.55
N TYR A 62 -9.96 -13.10 13.10
CA TYR A 62 -9.96 -11.85 12.35
C TYR A 62 -8.91 -11.84 11.22
N ILE A 63 -7.77 -12.51 11.36
CA ILE A 63 -6.81 -12.68 10.25
C ILE A 63 -7.47 -13.46 9.09
N TRP A 64 -8.21 -14.52 9.42
CA TRP A 64 -8.97 -15.26 8.41
C TRP A 64 -10.00 -14.37 7.72
N TYR A 65 -10.75 -13.57 8.51
CA TYR A 65 -11.69 -12.60 7.97
C TYR A 65 -11.00 -11.57 7.06
N MET A 66 -9.84 -11.07 7.44
CA MET A 66 -9.08 -10.11 6.63
C MET A 66 -8.69 -10.68 5.26
N TRP A 67 -8.49 -11.99 5.16
CA TRP A 67 -8.14 -12.66 3.91
C TRP A 67 -9.32 -12.85 2.97
N CYS A 68 -10.52 -13.15 3.46
CA CYS A 68 -11.65 -13.54 2.62
C CYS A 68 -12.98 -12.86 2.96
N GLY A 69 -13.03 -12.05 4.02
CA GLY A 69 -14.25 -11.43 4.49
C GLY A 69 -14.68 -10.21 3.68
N PRO A 70 -15.99 -10.00 3.51
CA PRO A 70 -16.49 -8.79 2.89
C PRO A 70 -16.07 -7.55 3.69
N GLU A 71 -15.82 -6.43 3.01
CA GLU A 71 -15.42 -5.15 3.64
C GLU A 71 -14.06 -5.18 4.34
N ALA A 72 -13.33 -6.31 4.27
CA ALA A 72 -11.98 -6.40 4.80
C ALA A 72 -11.00 -5.57 3.96
N PRO A 73 -10.18 -4.69 4.55
CA PRO A 73 -9.25 -3.84 3.79
C PRO A 73 -8.25 -4.59 2.91
N LEU A 74 -7.95 -5.85 3.22
CA LEU A 74 -7.05 -6.69 2.39
C LEU A 74 -7.77 -7.37 1.23
N PHE A 75 -9.09 -7.43 1.22
CA PHE A 75 -9.86 -8.17 0.23
C PHE A 75 -10.88 -7.31 -0.50
N ASP A 76 -11.77 -6.64 0.23
CA ASP A 76 -12.80 -5.70 -0.24
C ASP A 76 -13.61 -6.21 -1.44
N LYS A 77 -14.15 -7.41 -1.28
CA LYS A 77 -15.14 -8.02 -2.17
C LYS A 77 -16.27 -8.60 -1.33
N ASP A 78 -17.42 -8.83 -1.95
CA ASP A 78 -18.61 -9.36 -1.28
C ASP A 78 -18.44 -10.80 -0.78
N LYS A 79 -17.63 -11.59 -1.46
CA LYS A 79 -17.30 -12.98 -1.12
C LYS A 79 -16.04 -13.45 -1.83
N MET A 80 -15.46 -14.52 -1.34
CA MET A 80 -14.41 -15.28 -2.03
C MET A 80 -15.05 -16.50 -2.71
N ALA A 81 -15.16 -16.50 -4.03
CA ALA A 81 -15.83 -17.53 -4.81
C ALA A 81 -14.89 -18.66 -5.27
N THR A 82 -13.92 -19.06 -4.46
CA THR A 82 -12.94 -20.09 -4.82
C THR A 82 -13.60 -21.46 -4.96
N PHE A 83 -14.38 -21.86 -3.96
CA PHE A 83 -15.04 -23.17 -3.98
C PHE A 83 -16.17 -23.21 -5.00
N GLU A 84 -16.90 -22.13 -5.17
CA GLU A 84 -17.95 -22.02 -6.19
C GLU A 84 -17.37 -22.23 -7.60
N ARG A 85 -16.16 -21.72 -7.87
CA ARG A 85 -15.48 -21.93 -9.17
C ARG A 85 -15.06 -23.37 -9.41
N TYR A 86 -14.76 -24.14 -8.36
CA TYR A 86 -14.36 -25.53 -8.47
C TYR A 86 -15.55 -26.50 -8.51
N PHE A 87 -16.65 -26.21 -7.80
CA PHE A 87 -17.70 -27.17 -7.53
C PHE A 87 -19.06 -26.82 -8.14
N LEU A 88 -19.27 -25.57 -8.59
CA LEU A 88 -20.54 -25.15 -9.15
C LEU A 88 -20.39 -24.76 -10.62
N GLU A 89 -21.35 -25.19 -11.45
CA GLU A 89 -21.41 -24.81 -12.87
C GLU A 89 -22.02 -23.43 -13.07
N ASP A 90 -22.83 -22.96 -12.11
CA ASP A 90 -23.50 -21.66 -12.17
C ASP A 90 -22.50 -20.51 -12.13
N LYS A 91 -22.38 -19.81 -13.28
CA LYS A 91 -21.46 -18.67 -13.43
C LYS A 91 -21.84 -17.47 -12.56
N GLU A 92 -23.10 -17.30 -12.20
CA GLU A 92 -23.52 -16.20 -11.31
C GLU A 92 -22.98 -16.44 -9.88
N MET A 93 -22.98 -17.68 -9.41
CA MET A 93 -22.44 -18.03 -8.11
C MET A 93 -20.91 -17.84 -8.03
N GLN A 94 -20.23 -17.89 -9.17
CA GLN A 94 -18.76 -17.69 -9.27
C GLN A 94 -18.34 -16.22 -9.30
N LYS A 95 -19.28 -15.27 -9.45
CA LYS A 95 -18.97 -13.85 -9.52
C LYS A 95 -18.68 -13.26 -8.14
N GLU A 96 -17.67 -12.44 -8.10
CA GLU A 96 -17.27 -11.63 -6.94
C GLU A 96 -17.48 -10.16 -7.28
N LYS A 97 -18.19 -9.42 -6.42
CA LYS A 97 -18.35 -7.97 -6.56
C LYS A 97 -17.30 -7.26 -5.74
N LYS A 98 -16.54 -6.41 -6.39
CA LYS A 98 -15.55 -5.56 -5.72
C LYS A 98 -16.24 -4.44 -4.94
N GLY A 99 -15.63 -4.03 -3.84
CA GLY A 99 -16.05 -2.85 -3.08
C GLY A 99 -15.99 -1.56 -3.91
N TYR A 100 -16.70 -0.54 -3.48
CA TYR A 100 -16.81 0.73 -4.19
C TYR A 100 -15.48 1.46 -4.32
N TYR A 101 -14.49 1.18 -3.45
CA TYR A 101 -13.14 1.71 -3.57
C TYR A 101 -12.58 1.51 -4.99
N TYR A 102 -12.75 0.34 -5.59
CA TYR A 102 -12.16 0.03 -6.90
C TYR A 102 -12.75 0.83 -8.07
N SER A 103 -13.99 1.28 -7.96
CA SER A 103 -14.62 2.17 -8.95
C SER A 103 -14.29 3.63 -8.67
N LEU A 104 -14.18 4.03 -7.40
CA LEU A 104 -14.00 5.40 -6.97
C LEU A 104 -12.53 5.86 -6.96
N ARG A 105 -11.57 4.94 -6.88
CA ARG A 105 -10.12 5.25 -6.79
C ARG A 105 -9.56 6.01 -8.00
N ASN A 106 -10.33 6.11 -9.10
CA ASN A 106 -9.94 6.90 -10.27
C ASN A 106 -10.22 8.40 -10.09
N ARG A 107 -10.94 8.78 -9.04
CA ARG A 107 -11.33 10.16 -8.73
C ARG A 107 -10.28 10.79 -7.83
N GLU A 108 -9.82 11.98 -8.21
CA GLU A 108 -8.80 12.74 -7.47
C GLU A 108 -9.30 13.16 -6.08
N ASP A 109 -10.56 13.64 -6.00
CA ASP A 109 -11.18 14.05 -4.73
C ASP A 109 -11.28 12.90 -3.71
N ILE A 110 -11.50 11.68 -4.17
CA ILE A 110 -11.53 10.49 -3.32
C ILE A 110 -10.10 10.14 -2.83
N CYS A 111 -9.11 10.21 -3.71
CA CYS A 111 -7.72 9.99 -3.33
C CYS A 111 -7.26 11.04 -2.30
N ASP A 112 -7.59 12.31 -2.51
CA ASP A 112 -7.26 13.39 -1.57
C ASP A 112 -7.95 13.19 -0.23
N LYS A 113 -9.24 12.79 -0.22
CA LYS A 113 -9.98 12.44 1.00
C LYS A 113 -9.31 11.31 1.79
N ILE A 114 -8.85 10.25 1.10
CA ILE A 114 -8.13 9.16 1.74
C ILE A 114 -6.79 9.66 2.28
N LEU A 115 -6.01 10.42 1.51
CA LEU A 115 -4.73 10.96 1.95
C LEU A 115 -4.89 11.87 3.17
N ASP A 116 -5.96 12.67 3.24
CA ASP A 116 -6.27 13.55 4.37
C ASP A 116 -6.60 12.75 5.63
N GLU A 117 -7.46 11.74 5.53
CA GLU A 117 -7.81 10.82 6.64
C GLU A 117 -6.57 10.19 7.29
N PHE A 118 -5.58 9.84 6.48
CA PHE A 118 -4.31 9.29 6.95
C PHE A 118 -3.27 10.36 7.35
N GLY A 119 -3.62 11.63 7.26
CA GLY A 119 -2.71 12.75 7.52
C GLY A 119 -1.53 12.78 6.54
N ALA A 120 -1.72 12.27 5.34
CA ALA A 120 -0.72 12.18 4.29
C ALA A 120 -0.92 13.20 3.16
N LEU A 121 -1.99 13.99 3.18
CA LEU A 121 -2.29 14.96 2.12
C LEU A 121 -1.17 15.99 1.95
N GLY A 122 -0.80 16.24 0.72
CA GLY A 122 0.23 17.21 0.36
C GLY A 122 0.51 17.23 -1.15
N PRO A 123 1.32 18.18 -1.64
CA PRO A 123 1.55 18.38 -3.08
C PRO A 123 2.24 17.21 -3.78
N HIS A 124 2.97 16.40 -3.03
CA HIS A 124 3.72 15.22 -3.53
C HIS A 124 3.27 13.92 -2.85
N SER A 125 2.00 13.87 -2.46
CA SER A 125 1.44 12.70 -1.77
C SER A 125 0.75 11.79 -2.78
N HIS A 126 1.02 10.50 -2.65
CA HIS A 126 0.44 9.49 -3.52
C HIS A 126 -0.04 8.30 -2.71
N ILE A 127 -1.06 7.63 -3.21
CA ILE A 127 -1.50 6.33 -2.76
C ILE A 127 -0.82 5.28 -3.63
N ILE A 128 -0.28 4.25 -2.99
CA ILE A 128 0.35 3.11 -3.65
C ILE A 128 -0.35 1.85 -3.15
N ASN A 129 -1.00 1.12 -4.06
CA ASN A 129 -1.69 -0.12 -3.71
C ASN A 129 -1.51 -1.23 -4.76
N GLY A 130 -2.01 -2.42 -4.45
CA GLY A 130 -1.93 -3.61 -5.28
C GLY A 130 -3.24 -4.41 -5.28
N HIS A 131 -3.16 -5.71 -5.01
CA HIS A 131 -4.24 -6.70 -4.90
C HIS A 131 -5.01 -6.99 -6.20
N VAL A 132 -5.34 -5.97 -6.98
CA VAL A 132 -6.03 -6.14 -8.27
C VAL A 132 -5.05 -5.76 -9.37
N PRO A 133 -4.53 -6.75 -10.12
CA PRO A 133 -3.54 -6.51 -11.16
C PRO A 133 -4.05 -5.57 -12.25
N VAL A 134 -3.15 -4.75 -12.76
CA VAL A 134 -3.42 -3.87 -13.91
C VAL A 134 -3.48 -4.71 -15.18
N LYS A 135 -4.59 -4.63 -15.90
CA LYS A 135 -4.80 -5.35 -17.17
C LYS A 135 -4.32 -4.51 -18.35
N THR A 136 -3.01 -4.45 -18.59
CA THR A 136 -2.43 -3.63 -19.65
C THR A 136 -2.87 -4.05 -21.04
N ILE A 137 -3.15 -5.35 -21.27
CA ILE A 137 -3.76 -5.87 -22.51
C ILE A 137 -5.10 -5.17 -22.82
N GLN A 138 -5.84 -4.78 -21.78
CA GLN A 138 -7.13 -4.08 -21.93
C GLN A 138 -6.96 -2.55 -21.97
N GLY A 139 -5.73 -2.06 -22.02
CA GLY A 139 -5.42 -0.62 -22.01
C GLY A 139 -5.48 0.03 -20.64
N GLU A 140 -5.58 -0.76 -19.55
CA GLU A 140 -5.58 -0.21 -18.19
C GLU A 140 -4.19 0.35 -17.86
N GLN A 141 -4.19 1.54 -17.24
CA GLN A 141 -2.97 2.21 -16.82
C GLN A 141 -2.74 2.04 -15.30
N PRO A 142 -1.48 1.87 -14.86
CA PRO A 142 -1.14 1.78 -13.45
C PRO A 142 -1.34 3.09 -12.70
N MET A 143 -1.23 4.22 -13.41
CA MET A 143 -1.44 5.55 -12.85
C MET A 143 -2.92 5.94 -12.95
N LYS A 144 -3.51 6.37 -11.83
CA LYS A 144 -4.92 6.74 -11.70
C LYS A 144 -5.06 8.08 -11.00
N ALA A 145 -6.25 8.68 -11.08
CA ALA A 145 -6.59 9.93 -10.39
C ALA A 145 -5.52 11.03 -10.63
N ASN A 146 -5.19 11.30 -11.90
CA ASN A 146 -4.18 12.31 -12.29
C ASN A 146 -2.84 12.17 -11.55
N GLY A 147 -2.39 10.90 -11.29
CA GLY A 147 -1.14 10.64 -10.60
C GLY A 147 -1.25 10.62 -9.07
N LYS A 148 -2.43 10.74 -8.49
CA LYS A 148 -2.63 10.59 -7.04
C LYS A 148 -2.54 9.14 -6.55
N LEU A 149 -2.80 8.18 -7.42
CA LEU A 149 -2.78 6.76 -7.08
C LEU A 149 -1.99 5.95 -8.12
N PHE A 150 -1.15 5.05 -7.62
CA PHE A 150 -0.40 4.08 -8.41
C PHE A 150 -0.76 2.66 -7.98
N VAL A 151 -1.20 1.85 -8.95
CA VAL A 151 -1.40 0.41 -8.76
C VAL A 151 -0.13 -0.30 -9.21
N ILE A 152 0.59 -0.92 -8.27
CA ILE A 152 1.87 -1.58 -8.56
C ILE A 152 1.74 -3.10 -8.70
N ASP A 153 0.52 -3.62 -8.74
CA ASP A 153 0.25 -5.04 -8.98
C ASP A 153 0.13 -5.31 -10.49
N GLY A 154 1.07 -6.06 -11.01
CA GLY A 154 1.08 -6.51 -12.39
C GLY A 154 0.92 -8.02 -12.52
N GLY A 155 0.71 -8.73 -11.39
CA GLY A 155 0.62 -10.18 -11.37
C GLY A 155 1.94 -10.86 -11.75
N PHE A 156 2.92 -10.89 -10.85
CA PHE A 156 4.23 -11.53 -11.08
C PHE A 156 4.13 -13.02 -11.42
N SER A 157 3.07 -13.70 -10.96
CA SER A 157 2.86 -15.09 -11.28
C SER A 157 2.64 -15.28 -12.80
N LYS A 158 3.34 -16.26 -13.37
CA LYS A 158 3.19 -16.62 -14.78
C LYS A 158 1.73 -16.91 -15.18
N ALA A 159 0.92 -17.39 -14.25
CA ALA A 159 -0.50 -17.65 -14.46
C ALA A 159 -1.33 -16.40 -14.75
N TYR A 160 -0.93 -15.22 -14.26
CA TYR A 160 -1.62 -13.95 -14.51
C TYR A 160 -1.16 -13.23 -15.77
N GLN A 161 0.03 -13.52 -16.28
CA GLN A 161 0.61 -12.82 -17.42
C GLN A 161 -0.26 -12.82 -18.69
N PRO A 162 -1.00 -13.90 -19.03
CA PRO A 162 -1.95 -13.89 -20.15
C PRO A 162 -3.10 -12.87 -19.99
N GLU A 163 -3.48 -12.56 -18.75
CA GLU A 163 -4.54 -11.59 -18.47
C GLU A 163 -4.01 -10.16 -18.33
N THR A 164 -2.82 -10.00 -17.74
CA THR A 164 -2.23 -8.68 -17.48
C THR A 164 -1.40 -8.15 -18.65
N GLY A 165 -0.74 -9.04 -19.40
CA GLY A 165 0.16 -8.70 -20.52
C GLY A 165 1.56 -8.28 -20.07
N ILE A 166 1.85 -8.32 -18.78
CA ILE A 166 3.15 -7.92 -18.20
C ILE A 166 3.59 -8.92 -17.14
N ALA A 167 4.86 -8.84 -16.75
CA ALA A 167 5.41 -9.64 -15.66
C ALA A 167 5.36 -8.94 -14.30
N GLY A 168 4.93 -7.70 -14.23
CA GLY A 168 4.79 -6.94 -12.98
C GLY A 168 5.35 -5.53 -13.04
N TYR A 169 5.27 -4.85 -11.90
CA TYR A 169 5.81 -3.51 -11.72
C TYR A 169 6.84 -3.45 -10.59
N THR A 170 7.84 -2.57 -10.75
CA THR A 170 8.72 -2.15 -9.67
C THR A 170 8.60 -0.64 -9.50
N LEU A 171 8.22 -0.18 -8.32
CA LEU A 171 8.25 1.23 -7.97
C LEU A 171 9.64 1.59 -7.44
N VAL A 172 10.34 2.49 -8.14
CA VAL A 172 11.65 3.00 -7.74
C VAL A 172 11.46 4.40 -7.19
N TYR A 173 11.86 4.59 -5.94
CA TYR A 173 11.87 5.87 -5.27
C TYR A 173 13.31 6.32 -5.01
N HIS A 174 13.68 7.52 -5.48
CA HIS A 174 15.03 8.06 -5.30
C HIS A 174 14.99 9.57 -5.04
N SER A 175 16.18 10.16 -4.80
CA SER A 175 16.29 11.57 -4.39
C SER A 175 15.78 12.59 -5.43
N HIS A 176 15.58 12.19 -6.67
CA HIS A 176 15.01 13.05 -7.73
C HIS A 176 13.55 12.74 -8.05
N GLY A 177 12.92 11.74 -7.40
CA GLY A 177 11.50 11.47 -7.62
C GLY A 177 11.13 10.00 -7.59
N MET A 178 10.12 9.64 -8.37
CA MET A 178 9.59 8.28 -8.49
C MET A 178 9.52 7.84 -9.93
N GLN A 179 9.82 6.57 -10.15
CA GLN A 179 9.69 5.88 -11.43
C GLN A 179 8.97 4.56 -11.24
N LEU A 180 8.13 4.22 -12.18
CA LEU A 180 7.50 2.90 -12.27
C LEU A 180 8.14 2.13 -13.41
N VAL A 181 8.72 0.99 -13.09
CA VAL A 181 9.33 0.07 -14.06
C VAL A 181 8.34 -1.05 -14.34
N GLN A 182 7.85 -1.16 -15.57
CA GLN A 182 7.02 -2.24 -16.04
C GLN A 182 7.92 -3.32 -16.64
N HIS A 183 7.77 -4.55 -16.19
CA HIS A 183 8.53 -5.70 -16.69
C HIS A 183 7.74 -6.47 -17.72
N GLU A 184 8.35 -6.79 -18.85
CA GLU A 184 7.75 -7.66 -19.85
C GLU A 184 7.88 -9.14 -19.45
N PRO A 185 6.94 -10.01 -19.89
CA PRO A 185 6.99 -11.43 -19.59
C PRO A 185 8.27 -12.07 -20.11
N PHE A 186 8.97 -12.81 -19.25
CA PHE A 186 10.11 -13.61 -19.65
C PHE A 186 9.65 -14.82 -20.46
N GLN A 187 10.11 -14.95 -21.68
CA GLN A 187 9.66 -15.99 -22.61
C GLN A 187 10.30 -17.35 -22.30
N SER A 188 11.61 -17.46 -22.48
CA SER A 188 12.38 -18.65 -22.13
C SER A 188 13.87 -18.33 -22.06
N ARG A 189 14.60 -19.12 -21.28
CA ARG A 189 16.08 -19.05 -21.22
C ARG A 189 16.72 -19.31 -22.58
N GLN A 190 16.21 -20.30 -23.31
CA GLN A 190 16.74 -20.67 -24.63
C GLN A 190 16.59 -19.52 -25.60
N LYS A 191 15.40 -18.91 -25.69
CA LYS A 191 15.15 -17.78 -26.58
C LYS A 191 15.99 -16.55 -26.22
N ALA A 192 16.17 -16.28 -24.93
CA ALA A 192 17.05 -15.19 -24.47
C ALA A 192 18.50 -15.38 -24.91
N ILE A 193 19.01 -16.62 -24.90
CA ILE A 193 20.36 -16.96 -25.36
C ILE A 193 20.48 -16.87 -26.89
N GLU A 194 19.55 -17.48 -27.61
CA GLU A 194 19.57 -17.55 -29.07
C GLU A 194 19.39 -16.18 -29.74
N GLU A 195 18.53 -15.34 -29.20
CA GLU A 195 18.19 -14.02 -29.74
C GLU A 195 19.00 -12.88 -29.09
N GLY A 196 19.83 -13.19 -28.08
CA GLY A 196 20.59 -12.19 -27.32
C GLY A 196 19.67 -11.20 -26.59
N LEU A 197 18.46 -11.63 -26.20
CA LEU A 197 17.48 -10.77 -25.55
C LEU A 197 17.78 -10.63 -24.06
N ASP A 198 17.80 -9.40 -23.60
CA ASP A 198 17.76 -9.08 -22.18
C ASP A 198 16.29 -8.97 -21.71
N ILE A 199 16.08 -8.94 -20.38
CA ILE A 199 14.77 -8.67 -19.79
C ILE A 199 14.38 -7.24 -20.16
N LYS A 200 13.33 -7.11 -20.98
CA LYS A 200 12.82 -5.81 -21.39
C LYS A 200 11.98 -5.20 -20.26
N SER A 201 12.18 -3.91 -20.05
CA SER A 201 11.37 -3.12 -19.14
C SER A 201 11.12 -1.73 -19.70
N THR A 202 9.96 -1.18 -19.39
CA THR A 202 9.58 0.19 -19.75
C THR A 202 9.53 1.03 -18.49
N ASN A 203 10.19 2.19 -18.53
CA ASN A 203 10.24 3.12 -17.40
C ASN A 203 9.26 4.27 -17.59
N PHE A 204 8.42 4.49 -16.58
CA PHE A 204 7.52 5.65 -16.50
C PHE A 204 8.01 6.57 -15.38
N VAL A 205 8.35 7.81 -15.72
CA VAL A 205 8.67 8.81 -14.71
C VAL A 205 7.35 9.34 -14.14
N LEU A 206 7.10 9.03 -12.86
CA LEU A 206 5.88 9.44 -12.16
C LEU A 206 6.02 10.83 -11.58
N GLU A 207 7.19 11.12 -11.02
CA GLU A 207 7.52 12.40 -10.42
C GLU A 207 9.00 12.70 -10.60
N PHE A 208 9.31 13.93 -11.00
CA PHE A 208 10.68 14.40 -11.12
C PHE A 208 10.90 15.72 -10.38
N ASN A 209 11.93 15.77 -9.54
CA ASN A 209 12.39 16.99 -8.89
C ASN A 209 13.76 17.37 -9.46
N SER A 210 13.86 18.60 -9.97
CA SER A 210 15.12 19.16 -10.47
C SER A 210 16.18 19.26 -9.37
N GLN A 211 15.76 19.57 -8.13
CA GLN A 211 16.66 19.60 -6.98
C GLN A 211 16.65 18.24 -6.28
N ARG A 212 17.87 17.77 -6.02
CA ARG A 212 18.07 16.54 -5.26
C ARG A 212 17.61 16.71 -3.81
N MET A 213 16.72 15.84 -3.39
CA MET A 213 16.24 15.81 -2.01
C MET A 213 17.22 15.07 -1.11
N MET A 214 17.63 15.73 -0.04
CA MET A 214 18.59 15.20 0.92
C MET A 214 17.85 14.66 2.16
N VAL A 215 18.51 13.80 2.94
CA VAL A 215 17.93 13.29 4.21
C VAL A 215 17.50 14.43 5.13
N LYS A 216 18.27 15.52 5.22
CA LYS A 216 17.95 16.70 6.03
C LYS A 216 16.60 17.35 5.66
N ASP A 217 16.11 17.15 4.44
CA ASP A 217 14.87 17.73 3.93
C ASP A 217 13.64 16.88 4.32
N THR A 218 13.85 15.66 4.83
CA THR A 218 12.79 14.79 5.33
C THR A 218 12.39 15.17 6.75
N ASP A 219 11.20 14.74 7.21
CA ASP A 219 10.78 14.98 8.61
C ASP A 219 11.75 14.32 9.59
N LYS A 220 12.15 13.08 9.30
CA LYS A 220 13.13 12.39 10.14
C LYS A 220 14.48 13.11 10.15
N GLY A 221 14.89 13.65 9.00
CA GLY A 221 16.10 14.47 8.92
C GLY A 221 15.99 15.76 9.75
N LYS A 222 14.85 16.45 9.73
CA LYS A 222 14.60 17.65 10.57
C LYS A 222 14.62 17.30 12.06
N GLU A 223 13.99 16.18 12.44
CA GLU A 223 14.04 15.67 13.81
C GLU A 223 15.49 15.39 14.25
N LEU A 224 16.27 14.71 13.41
CA LEU A 224 17.70 14.44 13.69
C LEU A 224 18.53 15.73 13.82
N VAL A 225 18.27 16.73 12.99
CA VAL A 225 18.93 18.04 13.08
C VAL A 225 18.63 18.70 14.44
N THR A 226 17.38 18.65 14.89
CA THR A 226 16.99 19.18 16.21
C THR A 226 17.73 18.41 17.33
N GLN A 227 17.73 17.09 17.30
CA GLN A 227 18.43 16.26 18.28
C GLN A 227 19.95 16.56 18.31
N ILE A 228 20.57 16.72 17.14
CA ILE A 228 22.00 17.10 17.05
C ILE A 228 22.25 18.47 17.69
N GLN A 229 21.36 19.45 17.47
CA GLN A 229 21.49 20.75 18.10
C GLN A 229 21.38 20.67 19.61
N ASP A 230 20.44 19.88 20.14
CA ASP A 230 20.27 19.71 21.57
C ASP A 230 21.45 18.97 22.22
N LEU A 231 21.98 17.94 21.56
CA LEU A 231 23.19 17.27 22.01
C LEU A 231 24.40 18.20 22.02
N LYS A 232 24.54 19.10 21.04
CA LYS A 232 25.60 20.12 21.03
C LYS A 232 25.45 21.09 22.21
N LYS A 233 24.23 21.55 22.52
CA LYS A 233 23.98 22.40 23.71
C LYS A 233 24.32 21.66 24.99
N LEU A 234 23.89 20.40 25.11
CA LEU A 234 24.21 19.53 26.26
C LEU A 234 25.72 19.38 26.45
N LEU A 235 26.46 19.12 25.37
CA LEU A 235 27.91 19.03 25.42
C LEU A 235 28.57 20.34 25.94
N VAL A 236 28.09 21.48 25.47
CA VAL A 236 28.55 22.78 26.00
C VAL A 236 28.25 22.92 27.47
N ALA A 237 27.04 22.57 27.94
CA ALA A 237 26.64 22.67 29.33
C ALA A 237 27.51 21.79 30.26
N TYR A 238 27.91 20.60 29.84
CA TYR A 238 28.89 19.78 30.55
C TYR A 238 30.26 20.43 30.59
N ARG A 239 30.76 20.95 29.47
CA ARG A 239 32.10 21.55 29.39
C ARG A 239 32.26 22.79 30.26
N ILE A 240 31.21 23.58 30.45
CA ILE A 240 31.21 24.79 31.30
C ILE A 240 30.78 24.50 32.72
N GLY A 241 30.54 23.23 33.09
CA GLY A 241 30.18 22.80 34.47
C GLY A 241 28.75 23.12 34.89
N LEU A 242 27.85 23.50 33.97
CA LEU A 242 26.44 23.72 34.26
C LEU A 242 25.72 22.42 34.62
N ILE A 243 26.13 21.30 34.08
CA ILE A 243 25.61 19.97 34.36
C ILE A 243 26.78 19.12 34.82
N LYS A 244 26.61 18.42 35.94
CA LYS A 244 27.58 17.48 36.50
C LYS A 244 27.18 16.05 36.13
N GLU A 245 28.14 15.20 35.82
CA GLU A 245 27.90 13.78 35.74
C GLU A 245 27.31 13.23 37.05
N LYS A 246 26.28 12.39 36.93
CA LYS A 246 25.86 11.55 38.07
C LYS A 246 26.86 10.40 38.13
N VAL A 247 27.69 10.41 39.15
CA VAL A 247 28.55 9.28 39.54
C VAL A 247 27.69 8.17 40.11
#